data_34affb840e096b1dfe04d4f1a51c400c
#
_entry.id   34affb840e096b1dfe04d4f1a51c400c
#
_cell.length_a   1.000
_cell.length_b   1.000
_cell.length_c   1.000
_cell.angle_alpha   90.00
_cell.angle_beta   90.00
_cell.angle_gamma   90.00
#
_symmetry.space_group_name_H-M   'P 1'
#
loop_
_entity.id
_entity.type
_entity.pdbx_description
1 polymer ?
#
loop_
_entity_poly.entity_id
_entity_poly.type
_entity_poly.pdbx_seq_one_letter_code
_entity_poly.pdbx_strand_id
1 'polypeptide(L)'
;VGMALSAKLSDENYRVYTLLGDGEIQEGQVWEAAMFAGARKLDNLVVIVDNNGLQIDGNVEDVCSPYPIDKKFEAFNFHVINVADGNDMAQLRAALDEAKATKGMPTAIIMKTVKGKGVSFMENQVGWHGKAPNDEEYAQAMADLEKVGEALCQK
;
A
#
# COMPACT_ATOMS: atom_id res chain seq x y z
N VAL A 1 13.79 1.94 -6.25
CA VAL A 1 14.19 2.22 -7.65
C VAL A 1 15.58 1.67 -7.93
N GLY A 2 16.61 2.00 -7.13
CA GLY A 2 17.98 1.55 -7.36
C GLY A 2 18.11 0.03 -7.47
N MET A 3 17.52 -0.74 -6.54
CA MET A 3 17.51 -2.20 -6.60
C MET A 3 16.84 -2.75 -7.87
N ALA A 4 15.71 -2.16 -8.28
CA ALA A 4 15.03 -2.60 -9.51
C ALA A 4 15.87 -2.32 -10.77
N LEU A 5 16.55 -1.19 -10.81
CA LEU A 5 17.49 -0.88 -11.88
C LEU A 5 18.71 -1.83 -11.87
N SER A 6 19.26 -2.12 -10.70
CA SER A 6 20.39 -3.05 -10.53
C SER A 6 20.05 -4.41 -11.12
N ALA A 7 18.86 -4.97 -10.81
CA ALA A 7 18.44 -6.25 -11.40
C ALA A 7 18.48 -6.23 -12.94
N LYS A 8 17.99 -5.15 -13.55
CA LYS A 8 18.00 -5.01 -15.02
C LYS A 8 19.40 -4.87 -15.61
N LEU A 9 20.30 -4.17 -14.91
CA LEU A 9 21.69 -4.00 -15.37
C LEU A 9 22.52 -5.28 -15.25
N SER A 10 22.20 -6.10 -14.25
CA SER A 10 22.90 -7.38 -13.99
C SER A 10 22.22 -8.59 -14.61
N ASP A 11 21.15 -8.37 -15.42
CA ASP A 11 20.33 -9.43 -16.02
C ASP A 11 19.77 -10.44 -14.99
N GLU A 12 19.39 -9.91 -13.81
CA GLU A 12 18.79 -10.67 -12.73
C GLU A 12 17.27 -10.62 -12.77
N ASN A 13 16.61 -11.69 -12.31
CA ASN A 13 15.16 -11.89 -12.47
C ASN A 13 14.39 -11.73 -11.16
N TYR A 14 14.72 -10.71 -10.34
CA TYR A 14 13.95 -10.40 -9.15
C TYR A 14 13.06 -9.16 -9.31
N ARG A 15 12.02 -9.10 -8.51
CA ARG A 15 11.12 -7.96 -8.40
C ARG A 15 11.36 -7.22 -7.09
N VAL A 16 11.11 -5.92 -7.13
CA VAL A 16 11.16 -5.05 -5.96
C VAL A 16 9.75 -4.57 -5.67
N TYR A 17 9.34 -4.74 -4.43
CA TYR A 17 8.08 -4.23 -3.90
C TYR A 17 8.39 -3.16 -2.86
N THR A 18 7.66 -2.06 -2.92
CA THR A 18 7.69 -1.01 -1.89
C THR A 18 6.28 -0.72 -1.43
N LEU A 19 6.08 -0.70 -0.11
CA LEU A 19 4.82 -0.34 0.51
C LEU A 19 4.94 1.07 1.08
N LEU A 20 4.03 1.94 0.69
CA LEU A 20 3.97 3.34 1.07
C LEU A 20 2.60 3.67 1.66
N GLY A 21 2.55 4.50 2.70
CA GLY A 21 1.30 5.09 3.16
C GLY A 21 0.84 6.24 2.27
N ASP A 22 -0.45 6.52 2.25
CA ASP A 22 -1.02 7.64 1.50
C ASP A 22 -0.55 9.01 2.03
N GLY A 23 -0.30 9.14 3.34
CA GLY A 23 0.38 10.30 3.90
C GLY A 23 1.88 10.34 3.54
N GLU A 24 2.55 9.18 3.46
CA GLU A 24 3.96 9.08 3.11
C GLU A 24 4.24 9.54 1.68
N ILE A 25 3.34 9.30 0.74
CA ILE A 25 3.52 9.76 -0.65
C ILE A 25 3.42 11.28 -0.83
N GLN A 26 3.16 12.06 0.23
CA GLN A 26 3.33 13.52 0.20
C GLN A 26 4.81 13.92 0.06
N GLU A 27 5.74 13.02 0.38
CA GLU A 27 7.18 13.24 0.25
C GLU A 27 7.60 13.37 -1.23
N GLY A 28 8.32 14.45 -1.57
CA GLY A 28 8.76 14.73 -2.94
C GLY A 28 9.61 13.63 -3.56
N GLN A 29 10.46 12.96 -2.76
CA GLN A 29 11.32 11.86 -3.23
C GLN A 29 10.53 10.67 -3.83
N VAL A 30 9.29 10.45 -3.40
CA VAL A 30 8.42 9.41 -3.97
C VAL A 30 8.13 9.73 -5.44
N TRP A 31 7.80 10.98 -5.75
CA TRP A 31 7.48 11.42 -7.11
C TRP A 31 8.71 11.53 -8.01
N GLU A 32 9.85 11.91 -7.46
CA GLU A 32 11.14 11.84 -8.16
C GLU A 32 11.48 10.40 -8.56
N ALA A 33 11.31 9.46 -7.62
CA ALA A 33 11.50 8.03 -7.88
C ALA A 33 10.49 7.49 -8.90
N ALA A 34 9.22 7.91 -8.84
CA ALA A 34 8.18 7.51 -9.78
C ALA A 34 8.50 7.99 -11.21
N MET A 35 8.89 9.26 -11.37
CA MET A 35 9.32 9.81 -12.67
C MET A 35 10.45 8.98 -13.27
N PHE A 36 11.48 8.68 -12.47
CA PHE A 36 12.62 7.89 -12.94
C PHE A 36 12.21 6.46 -13.30
N ALA A 37 11.38 5.81 -12.46
CA ALA A 37 10.91 4.44 -12.68
C ALA A 37 10.11 4.31 -13.98
N GLY A 38 9.21 5.24 -14.26
CA GLY A 38 8.46 5.28 -15.50
C GLY A 38 9.34 5.52 -16.72
N ALA A 39 10.26 6.52 -16.64
CA ALA A 39 11.21 6.82 -17.71
C ALA A 39 12.12 5.63 -18.05
N ARG A 40 12.52 4.84 -17.04
CA ARG A 40 13.36 3.65 -17.21
C ARG A 40 12.56 2.37 -17.46
N LYS A 41 11.23 2.44 -17.48
CA LYS A 41 10.33 1.29 -17.70
C LYS A 41 10.67 0.11 -16.77
N LEU A 42 10.80 0.40 -15.45
CA LEU A 42 11.19 -0.59 -14.46
C LEU A 42 10.02 -1.54 -14.16
N ASP A 43 9.70 -2.45 -15.07
CA ASP A 43 8.58 -3.39 -14.96
C ASP A 43 8.79 -4.50 -13.91
N ASN A 44 9.93 -4.48 -13.23
CA ASN A 44 10.21 -5.25 -12.05
C ASN A 44 10.05 -4.46 -10.73
N LEU A 45 9.51 -3.23 -10.79
CA LEU A 45 9.15 -2.42 -9.62
C LEU A 45 7.63 -2.40 -9.45
N VAL A 46 7.18 -2.73 -8.25
CA VAL A 46 5.77 -2.61 -7.81
C VAL A 46 5.71 -1.68 -6.61
N VAL A 47 5.00 -0.57 -6.76
CA VAL A 47 4.66 0.35 -5.68
C VAL A 47 3.27 -0.03 -5.17
N ILE A 48 3.14 -0.22 -3.86
CA ILE A 48 1.87 -0.51 -3.21
C ILE A 48 1.55 0.66 -2.29
N VAL A 49 0.39 1.28 -2.45
CA VAL A 49 -0.06 2.39 -1.59
C VAL A 49 -1.16 1.89 -0.66
N ASP A 50 -0.87 1.93 0.64
CA ASP A 50 -1.87 1.76 1.70
C ASP A 50 -2.68 3.05 1.82
N ASN A 51 -3.81 3.08 1.08
CA ASN A 51 -4.71 4.23 1.00
C ASN A 51 -5.81 4.10 2.07
N ASN A 52 -5.43 4.29 3.34
CA ASN A 52 -6.36 4.25 4.47
C ASN A 52 -6.98 5.61 4.82
N GLY A 53 -6.54 6.71 4.20
CA GLY A 53 -7.05 8.07 4.39
C GLY A 53 -6.53 8.78 5.64
N LEU A 54 -5.60 8.16 6.41
CA LEU A 54 -5.14 8.68 7.69
C LEU A 54 -3.62 8.78 7.77
N GLN A 55 -3.13 9.86 8.34
CA GLN A 55 -1.74 10.05 8.72
C GLN A 55 -1.64 10.49 10.18
N ILE A 56 -0.42 10.70 10.68
CA ILE A 56 -0.18 11.02 12.09
C ILE A 56 -0.93 12.27 12.58
N ASP A 57 -1.14 13.25 11.69
CA ASP A 57 -1.76 14.54 12.00
C ASP A 57 -3.28 14.58 11.72
N GLY A 58 -3.88 13.49 11.22
CA GLY A 58 -5.32 13.42 10.90
C GLY A 58 -5.64 12.81 9.54
N ASN A 59 -6.73 13.24 8.93
CA ASN A 59 -7.08 12.84 7.58
C ASN A 59 -6.08 13.41 6.57
N VAL A 60 -5.62 12.61 5.64
CA VAL A 60 -4.65 13.04 4.62
C VAL A 60 -5.20 14.18 3.74
N GLU A 61 -6.51 14.23 3.52
CA GLU A 61 -7.15 15.31 2.73
C GLU A 61 -7.10 16.66 3.45
N ASP A 62 -7.20 16.65 4.77
CA ASP A 62 -7.20 17.87 5.59
C ASP A 62 -5.78 18.42 5.79
N VAL A 63 -4.77 17.52 5.82
CA VAL A 63 -3.38 17.92 6.03
C VAL A 63 -2.72 18.36 4.73
N CYS A 64 -2.62 17.45 3.76
CA CYS A 64 -2.10 17.72 2.42
C CYS A 64 -2.59 16.63 1.46
N SER A 65 -3.69 16.88 0.76
CA SER A 65 -4.34 15.87 -0.06
C SER A 65 -3.42 15.27 -1.13
N PRO A 66 -3.14 13.96 -1.10
CA PRO A 66 -2.37 13.29 -2.14
C PRO A 66 -3.20 12.96 -3.39
N TYR A 67 -4.51 13.17 -3.34
CA TYR A 67 -5.44 12.76 -4.40
C TYR A 67 -5.38 13.66 -5.65
N PRO A 68 -5.71 13.14 -6.83
CA PRO A 68 -5.98 11.74 -7.14
C PRO A 68 -4.67 10.93 -7.28
N ILE A 69 -4.49 9.91 -6.45
CA ILE A 69 -3.23 9.13 -6.38
C ILE A 69 -3.02 8.32 -7.67
N ASP A 70 -4.07 7.65 -8.15
CA ASP A 70 -4.07 6.83 -9.36
C ASP A 70 -3.62 7.65 -10.59
N LYS A 71 -4.21 8.82 -10.79
CA LYS A 71 -3.88 9.69 -11.93
C LYS A 71 -2.45 10.23 -11.89
N LYS A 72 -1.91 10.45 -10.69
CA LYS A 72 -0.51 10.87 -10.55
C LYS A 72 0.44 9.77 -11.00
N PHE A 73 0.23 8.51 -10.57
CA PHE A 73 1.05 7.38 -11.03
C PHE A 73 0.85 7.09 -12.53
N GLU A 74 -0.38 7.19 -13.06
CA GLU A 74 -0.65 7.08 -14.51
C GLU A 74 0.18 8.12 -15.31
N ALA A 75 0.23 9.38 -14.83
CA ALA A 75 1.00 10.45 -15.48
C ALA A 75 2.52 10.18 -15.49
N PHE A 76 3.03 9.37 -14.57
CA PHE A 76 4.41 8.89 -14.57
C PHE A 76 4.61 7.57 -15.33
N ASN A 77 3.64 7.15 -16.17
CA ASN A 77 3.69 5.94 -16.97
C ASN A 77 3.75 4.64 -16.14
N PHE A 78 3.03 4.58 -15.03
CA PHE A 78 2.78 3.36 -14.30
C PHE A 78 1.53 2.66 -14.83
N HIS A 79 1.54 1.33 -14.84
CA HIS A 79 0.31 0.56 -14.83
C HIS A 79 -0.34 0.68 -13.45
N VAL A 80 -1.57 1.19 -13.38
CA VAL A 80 -2.25 1.43 -12.09
C VAL A 80 -3.36 0.40 -11.88
N ILE A 81 -3.34 -0.22 -10.70
CA ILE A 81 -4.34 -1.19 -10.26
C ILE A 81 -5.02 -0.63 -9.01
N ASN A 82 -6.31 -0.33 -9.10
CA ASN A 82 -7.11 0.10 -7.95
C ASN A 82 -7.76 -1.12 -7.30
N VAL A 83 -7.43 -1.37 -6.01
CA VAL A 83 -7.99 -2.44 -5.20
C VAL A 83 -9.07 -1.86 -4.29
N ALA A 84 -10.32 -2.28 -4.48
CA ALA A 84 -11.47 -1.73 -3.78
C ALA A 84 -11.48 -2.05 -2.28
N ASP A 85 -10.98 -3.23 -1.90
CA ASP A 85 -10.76 -3.64 -0.52
C ASP A 85 -9.36 -4.29 -0.39
N GLY A 86 -8.39 -3.51 0.07
CA GLY A 86 -7.01 -3.97 0.30
C GLY A 86 -6.85 -4.86 1.53
N ASN A 87 -7.89 -5.02 2.36
CA ASN A 87 -7.93 -6.00 3.43
C ASN A 87 -8.48 -7.37 2.97
N ASP A 88 -8.99 -7.47 1.73
CA ASP A 88 -9.39 -8.73 1.09
C ASP A 88 -8.20 -9.37 0.39
N MET A 89 -7.74 -10.52 0.92
CA MET A 89 -6.59 -11.26 0.39
C MET A 89 -6.79 -11.76 -1.05
N ALA A 90 -8.04 -12.03 -1.47
CA ALA A 90 -8.32 -12.46 -2.85
C ALA A 90 -8.09 -11.30 -3.84
N GLN A 91 -8.56 -10.10 -3.51
CA GLN A 91 -8.34 -8.92 -4.34
C GLN A 91 -6.86 -8.54 -4.38
N LEU A 92 -6.18 -8.57 -3.23
CA LEU A 92 -4.74 -8.27 -3.15
C LEU A 92 -3.93 -9.27 -3.99
N ARG A 93 -4.23 -10.55 -3.90
CA ARG A 93 -3.56 -11.59 -4.70
C ARG A 93 -3.76 -11.36 -6.19
N ALA A 94 -4.99 -11.08 -6.63
CA ALA A 94 -5.27 -10.79 -8.03
C ALA A 94 -4.47 -9.58 -8.54
N ALA A 95 -4.38 -8.51 -7.75
CA ALA A 95 -3.58 -7.33 -8.09
C ALA A 95 -2.08 -7.63 -8.20
N LEU A 96 -1.54 -8.46 -7.30
CA LEU A 96 -0.14 -8.88 -7.35
C LEU A 96 0.15 -9.78 -8.56
N ASP A 97 -0.78 -10.67 -8.93
CA ASP A 97 -0.66 -11.51 -10.12
C ASP A 97 -0.71 -10.67 -11.42
N GLU A 98 -1.59 -9.66 -11.47
CA GLU A 98 -1.65 -8.70 -12.57
C GLU A 98 -0.36 -7.87 -12.67
N ALA A 99 0.16 -7.36 -11.55
CA ALA A 99 1.43 -6.64 -11.50
C ALA A 99 2.61 -7.50 -11.98
N LYS A 100 2.58 -8.80 -11.68
CA LYS A 100 3.59 -9.77 -12.14
C LYS A 100 3.53 -9.99 -13.66
N ALA A 101 2.34 -9.95 -14.23
CA ALA A 101 2.13 -10.10 -15.67
C ALA A 101 2.47 -8.83 -16.47
N THR A 102 2.41 -7.65 -15.85
CA THR A 102 2.70 -6.35 -16.47
C THR A 102 4.15 -6.26 -16.92
N LYS A 103 4.36 -5.80 -18.17
CA LYS A 103 5.69 -5.65 -18.78
C LYS A 103 5.84 -4.26 -19.40
N GLY A 104 7.09 -3.79 -19.44
CA GLY A 104 7.46 -2.54 -20.11
C GLY A 104 7.13 -1.27 -19.33
N MET A 105 6.53 -1.37 -18.14
CA MET A 105 6.26 -0.24 -17.25
C MET A 105 6.16 -0.70 -15.79
N PRO A 106 6.52 0.15 -14.80
CA PRO A 106 6.32 -0.17 -13.39
C PRO A 106 4.83 -0.23 -13.05
N THR A 107 4.48 -0.90 -11.95
CA THR A 107 3.09 -1.02 -11.49
C THR A 107 2.89 -0.26 -10.18
N ALA A 108 1.75 0.43 -10.04
CA ALA A 108 1.26 0.99 -8.79
C ALA A 108 -0.06 0.31 -8.41
N ILE A 109 -0.12 -0.30 -7.23
CA ILE A 109 -1.32 -0.89 -6.65
C ILE A 109 -1.82 0.08 -5.56
N ILE A 110 -3.00 0.66 -5.76
CA ILE A 110 -3.63 1.57 -4.80
C ILE A 110 -4.68 0.78 -4.03
N MET A 111 -4.39 0.48 -2.77
CA MET A 111 -5.26 -0.35 -1.93
C MET A 111 -6.12 0.53 -1.02
N LYS A 112 -7.45 0.50 -1.18
CA LYS A 112 -8.34 1.06 -0.19
C LYS A 112 -8.35 0.15 1.04
N THR A 113 -7.86 0.65 2.17
CA THR A 113 -7.72 -0.11 3.40
C THR A 113 -8.39 0.57 4.58
N VAL A 114 -8.51 -0.15 5.67
CA VAL A 114 -8.96 0.37 6.96
C VAL A 114 -7.80 0.28 7.96
N LYS A 115 -7.33 1.42 8.45
CA LYS A 115 -6.31 1.47 9.50
C LYS A 115 -6.80 0.74 10.75
N GLY A 116 -5.99 -0.19 11.29
CA GLY A 116 -6.34 -0.98 12.47
C GLY A 116 -7.39 -2.06 12.23
N LYS A 117 -7.58 -2.50 10.98
CA LYS A 117 -8.58 -3.50 10.57
C LYS A 117 -8.59 -4.74 11.45
N GLY A 118 -9.78 -5.10 11.94
CA GLY A 118 -10.01 -6.29 12.75
C GLY A 118 -9.99 -6.04 14.27
N VAL A 119 -9.56 -4.85 14.72
CA VAL A 119 -9.57 -4.45 16.13
C VAL A 119 -10.53 -3.29 16.33
N SER A 120 -11.63 -3.53 17.03
CA SER A 120 -12.79 -2.64 17.11
C SER A 120 -12.47 -1.19 17.54
N PHE A 121 -11.58 -1.03 18.51
CA PHE A 121 -11.17 0.29 19.03
C PHE A 121 -10.02 0.95 18.25
N MET A 122 -9.40 0.25 17.29
CA MET A 122 -8.31 0.76 16.46
C MET A 122 -8.78 1.18 15.06
N GLU A 123 -9.88 0.61 14.54
CA GLU A 123 -10.34 0.88 13.18
C GLU A 123 -10.60 2.38 12.97
N ASN A 124 -9.96 2.94 11.94
CA ASN A 124 -10.06 4.36 11.56
C ASN A 124 -9.65 5.36 12.67
N GLN A 125 -8.80 4.94 13.61
CA GLN A 125 -8.35 5.80 14.69
C GLN A 125 -6.91 6.25 14.48
N VAL A 126 -6.71 7.56 14.26
CA VAL A 126 -5.39 8.19 14.05
C VAL A 126 -4.44 7.92 15.23
N GLY A 127 -4.96 7.94 16.47
CA GLY A 127 -4.17 7.78 17.69
C GLY A 127 -3.36 6.48 17.78
N TRP A 128 -3.68 5.48 16.95
CA TRP A 128 -2.95 4.22 16.88
C TRP A 128 -1.80 4.21 15.86
N HIS A 129 -1.50 5.35 15.25
CA HIS A 129 -0.39 5.42 14.30
C HIS A 129 0.98 5.15 14.95
N GLY A 130 1.17 5.58 16.20
CA GLY A 130 2.45 5.44 16.89
C GLY A 130 2.31 5.01 18.37
N LYS A 131 1.19 4.41 18.76
CA LYS A 131 0.91 3.97 20.12
C LYS A 131 0.93 2.44 20.21
N ALA A 132 1.63 1.88 21.19
CA ALA A 132 1.50 0.46 21.56
C ALA A 132 0.28 0.27 22.49
N PRO A 133 -0.47 -0.84 22.38
CA PRO A 133 -1.53 -1.16 23.32
C PRO A 133 -0.97 -1.48 24.71
N ASN A 134 -1.71 -1.14 25.76
CA ASN A 134 -1.49 -1.66 27.10
C ASN A 134 -2.05 -3.09 27.24
N ASP A 135 -1.90 -3.73 28.42
CA ASP A 135 -2.28 -5.11 28.62
C ASP A 135 -3.79 -5.37 28.43
N GLU A 136 -4.65 -4.44 28.84
CA GLU A 136 -6.11 -4.53 28.67
C GLU A 136 -6.50 -4.33 27.20
N GLU A 137 -5.93 -3.34 26.54
CA GLU A 137 -6.11 -3.08 25.11
C GLU A 137 -5.60 -4.27 24.27
N TYR A 138 -4.46 -4.86 24.65
CA TYR A 138 -3.93 -6.05 24.00
C TYR A 138 -4.88 -7.24 24.13
N ALA A 139 -5.39 -7.52 25.34
CA ALA A 139 -6.33 -8.62 25.57
C ALA A 139 -7.61 -8.45 24.72
N GLN A 140 -8.14 -7.21 24.64
CA GLN A 140 -9.31 -6.91 23.81
C GLN A 140 -9.01 -7.09 22.31
N ALA A 141 -7.84 -6.61 21.85
CA ALA A 141 -7.43 -6.74 20.45
C ALA A 141 -7.30 -8.22 20.05
N MET A 142 -6.71 -9.07 20.91
CA MET A 142 -6.62 -10.50 20.67
C MET A 142 -7.98 -11.17 20.59
N ALA A 143 -8.92 -10.81 21.47
CA ALA A 143 -10.28 -11.34 21.45
C ALA A 143 -11.06 -10.93 20.17
N ASP A 144 -10.83 -9.72 19.67
CA ASP A 144 -11.42 -9.24 18.41
C ASP A 144 -10.85 -10.03 17.22
N LEU A 145 -9.54 -10.22 17.17
CA LEU A 145 -8.86 -10.95 16.09
C LEU A 145 -9.22 -12.46 16.08
N GLU A 146 -9.41 -13.08 17.24
CA GLU A 146 -9.87 -14.47 17.33
C GLU A 146 -11.24 -14.63 16.68
N LYS A 147 -12.21 -13.75 16.95
CA LYS A 147 -13.53 -13.76 16.31
C LYS A 147 -13.44 -13.62 14.79
N VAL A 148 -12.56 -12.74 14.31
CA VAL A 148 -12.33 -12.57 12.86
C VAL A 148 -11.75 -13.85 12.27
N GLY A 149 -10.78 -14.47 12.93
CA GLY A 149 -10.15 -15.72 12.51
C GLY A 149 -11.15 -16.88 12.43
N GLU A 150 -12.01 -17.05 13.45
CA GLU A 150 -13.07 -18.05 13.45
C GLU A 150 -14.04 -17.87 12.27
N ALA A 151 -14.46 -16.64 11.99
CA ALA A 151 -15.34 -16.33 10.86
C ALA A 151 -14.70 -16.60 9.49
N LEU A 152 -13.38 -16.46 9.37
CA LEU A 152 -12.65 -16.81 8.14
C LEU A 152 -12.47 -18.31 7.94
N CYS A 153 -12.28 -19.06 9.02
CA CYS A 153 -12.13 -20.52 8.96
C CYS A 153 -13.45 -21.28 8.67
N GLN A 154 -14.60 -20.60 8.78
CA GLN A 154 -15.93 -21.16 8.48
C GLN A 154 -16.37 -20.98 7.02
N LYS A 155 -15.59 -20.28 6.21
CA LYS A 155 -15.80 -20.06 4.77
C LYS A 155 -14.99 -21.07 3.94
#